data_7eae2d48c3655d97064e1a6477014db9
#
_entry.id   7eae2d48c3655d97064e1a6477014db9
#
_cell.length_a   1.000
_cell.length_b   1.000
_cell.length_c   1.000
_cell.angle_alpha   90.00
_cell.angle_beta   90.00
_cell.angle_gamma   90.00
#
_symmetry.space_group_name_H-M   'P 1'
#
loop_
_entity.id
_entity.type
_entity.pdbx_description
1 polymer ?
#
loop_
_entity_poly.entity_id
_entity_poly.type
_entity_poly.pdbx_seq_one_letter_code
_entity_poly.pdbx_strand_id
1 'polypeptide(L)'
;IVDAVNSKIRKPVMRYLQDNGIEVRVFKPGNILQPISYAKRMHSKLFLTDSENLIVGGRNIKREYYSLGKDFNFLDRDVFVKSRSATETARKHFYSIWDNEKIAKHKDLKPISVDEKLEIENKLRLARIKIQDLKNIKFATSTDWTLNQKQTDNPPVFEHDNYHIYKGGKKIELDYKDTDEGSTKSLLKIINQAHKSILMENAYVIPTLKWRKALKKAIDRGVKVRILTNSAQTSDLMIAQAAYRNARKKLLKMGIEIWEYQGPKTLHTKSTVIDDSISIVSSYNLVAFSERWSTEVAVWVADTTIARYHTRIMEQNLQHALRIDKNNNQVKHRMPDDTKKLTCRKRTSLFINRYSIAWTMTLL
;
A
#
# COMPACT_ATOMS: atom_id res chain seq x y z
N ILE A 1 -11.17 10.40 6.76
CA ILE A 1 -12.01 9.56 5.87
C ILE A 1 -11.66 8.11 6.09
N VAL A 2 -12.67 7.22 6.13
CA VAL A 2 -12.49 5.77 6.25
C VAL A 2 -13.24 5.05 5.14
N ASP A 3 -12.67 3.94 4.63
CA ASP A 3 -13.33 3.11 3.61
C ASP A 3 -14.53 2.35 4.22
N ALA A 4 -15.67 2.32 3.52
CA ALA A 4 -16.92 1.75 4.04
C ALA A 4 -16.88 0.24 4.25
N VAL A 5 -16.05 -0.49 3.51
CA VAL A 5 -16.04 -1.96 3.50
C VAL A 5 -14.86 -2.52 4.29
N ASN A 6 -13.67 -1.96 4.08
CA ASN A 6 -12.43 -2.46 4.72
C ASN A 6 -12.18 -1.86 6.10
N SER A 7 -12.76 -0.70 6.39
CA SER A 7 -12.71 -0.11 7.73
C SER A 7 -13.63 -0.89 8.66
N LYS A 8 -13.05 -1.58 9.63
CA LYS A 8 -13.79 -2.28 10.69
C LYS A 8 -14.14 -1.36 11.86
N ILE A 9 -14.15 -0.05 11.64
CA ILE A 9 -14.55 0.89 12.70
C ILE A 9 -16.03 0.72 13.00
N ARG A 10 -16.35 0.42 14.26
CA ARG A 10 -17.74 0.23 14.72
C ARG A 10 -18.45 1.59 14.79
N LYS A 11 -19.77 1.59 14.52
CA LYS A 11 -20.60 2.81 14.62
C LYS A 11 -20.48 3.54 15.96
N PRO A 12 -20.51 2.85 17.13
CA PRO A 12 -20.30 3.50 18.43
C PRO A 12 -18.95 4.23 18.52
N VAL A 13 -17.87 3.64 17.99
CA VAL A 13 -16.55 4.28 17.97
C VAL A 13 -16.55 5.53 17.07
N MET A 14 -17.19 5.47 15.91
CA MET A 14 -17.32 6.65 15.04
C MET A 14 -18.12 7.76 15.73
N ARG A 15 -19.21 7.41 16.41
CA ARG A 15 -20.01 8.38 17.17
C ARG A 15 -19.20 8.98 18.33
N TYR A 16 -18.49 8.16 19.07
CA TYR A 16 -17.60 8.63 20.14
C TYR A 16 -16.56 9.63 19.62
N LEU A 17 -15.97 9.37 18.45
CA LEU A 17 -15.03 10.31 17.81
C LEU A 17 -15.72 11.64 17.47
N GLN A 18 -16.94 11.59 16.90
CA GLN A 18 -17.71 12.79 16.57
C GLN A 18 -18.08 13.59 17.82
N ASP A 19 -18.51 12.93 18.90
CA ASP A 19 -18.83 13.57 20.19
C ASP A 19 -17.60 14.23 20.84
N ASN A 20 -16.38 13.82 20.43
CA ASN A 20 -15.11 14.40 20.87
C ASN A 20 -14.47 15.33 19.81
N GLY A 21 -15.26 15.88 18.89
CA GLY A 21 -14.81 16.89 17.91
C GLY A 21 -14.01 16.35 16.74
N ILE A 22 -13.98 15.03 16.53
CA ILE A 22 -13.28 14.41 15.42
C ILE A 22 -14.29 14.05 14.33
N GLU A 23 -14.31 14.81 13.24
CA GLU A 23 -15.21 14.53 12.13
C GLU A 23 -14.78 13.26 11.37
N VAL A 24 -15.72 12.35 11.15
CA VAL A 24 -15.49 11.09 10.44
C VAL A 24 -16.44 11.00 9.26
N ARG A 25 -15.88 10.92 8.05
CA ARG A 25 -16.64 10.65 6.83
C ARG A 25 -16.32 9.26 6.28
N VAL A 26 -17.34 8.63 5.71
CA VAL A 26 -17.24 7.27 5.18
C VAL A 26 -17.21 7.33 3.67
N PHE A 27 -16.10 6.88 3.08
CA PHE A 27 -15.94 6.74 1.65
C PHE A 27 -16.81 5.58 1.14
N LYS A 28 -17.84 5.91 0.40
CA LYS A 28 -18.77 4.96 -0.20
C LYS A 28 -19.24 5.48 -1.55
N PRO A 29 -18.41 5.41 -2.60
CA PRO A 29 -18.86 5.77 -3.92
C PRO A 29 -19.85 4.72 -4.44
N GLY A 30 -21.07 5.14 -4.79
CA GLY A 30 -22.04 4.31 -5.47
C GLY A 30 -23.12 3.64 -4.62
N ASN A 31 -24.07 2.99 -5.31
CA ASN A 31 -25.27 2.36 -4.75
C ASN A 31 -25.13 0.83 -4.78
N ILE A 32 -25.79 0.13 -3.84
CA ILE A 32 -25.86 -1.34 -3.70
C ILE A 32 -26.30 -2.03 -5.01
N LEU A 33 -27.08 -1.36 -5.83
CA LEU A 33 -27.59 -1.87 -7.11
C LEU A 33 -26.57 -1.83 -8.27
N GLN A 34 -25.36 -1.32 -8.03
CA GLN A 34 -24.28 -1.25 -9.03
C GLN A 34 -23.09 -2.10 -8.58
N PRO A 35 -22.95 -3.37 -9.04
CA PRO A 35 -21.86 -4.26 -8.61
C PRO A 35 -20.45 -3.66 -8.78
N ILE A 36 -20.26 -2.86 -9.82
CA ILE A 36 -18.99 -2.17 -10.12
C ILE A 36 -18.66 -1.12 -9.06
N SER A 37 -19.64 -0.46 -8.46
CA SER A 37 -19.40 0.54 -7.41
C SER A 37 -18.89 -0.07 -6.10
N TYR A 38 -19.15 -1.34 -5.87
CA TYR A 38 -18.60 -2.10 -4.73
C TYR A 38 -17.10 -2.37 -4.87
N ALA A 39 -16.58 -2.43 -6.08
CA ALA A 39 -15.16 -2.61 -6.34
C ALA A 39 -14.33 -1.35 -6.04
N LYS A 40 -14.95 -0.17 -6.02
CA LYS A 40 -14.28 1.10 -5.76
C LYS A 40 -13.94 1.23 -4.28
N ARG A 41 -12.65 1.49 -3.99
CA ARG A 41 -12.12 1.55 -2.64
C ARG A 41 -11.28 2.80 -2.44
N MET A 42 -11.29 3.32 -1.25
CA MET A 42 -10.26 4.26 -0.80
C MET A 42 -9.09 3.45 -0.24
N HIS A 43 -8.03 3.38 -1.01
CA HIS A 43 -6.81 2.69 -0.58
C HIS A 43 -5.65 3.65 -0.28
N SER A 44 -5.85 4.93 -0.51
CA SER A 44 -4.92 6.00 -0.13
C SER A 44 -4.69 6.01 1.37
N LYS A 45 -3.42 6.09 1.78
CA LYS A 45 -3.01 6.27 3.17
C LYS A 45 -2.26 7.59 3.23
N LEU A 46 -2.96 8.59 3.74
CA LEU A 46 -2.51 9.96 3.78
C LEU A 46 -2.77 10.54 5.17
N PHE A 47 -1.74 11.10 5.77
CA PHE A 47 -1.84 11.89 6.99
C PHE A 47 -1.24 13.26 6.71
N LEU A 48 -2.03 14.30 6.95
CA LEU A 48 -1.66 15.70 6.74
C LEU A 48 -1.67 16.42 8.07
N THR A 49 -0.63 17.18 8.33
CA THR A 49 -0.58 18.08 9.48
C THR A 49 0.06 19.40 9.06
N ASP A 50 -0.51 20.49 9.55
CA ASP A 50 -0.09 21.85 9.23
C ASP A 50 -0.09 22.14 7.70
N SER A 51 0.74 23.10 7.27
CA SER A 51 0.80 23.53 5.87
C SER A 51 1.86 22.82 5.02
N GLU A 52 2.77 22.06 5.66
CA GLU A 52 3.97 21.56 5.00
C GLU A 52 4.34 20.11 5.32
N ASN A 53 3.55 19.43 6.18
CA ASN A 53 3.88 18.08 6.60
C ASN A 53 2.87 17.06 6.09
N LEU A 54 3.37 15.96 5.52
CA LEU A 54 2.54 14.83 5.14
C LEU A 54 3.26 13.50 5.39
N ILE A 55 2.46 12.45 5.64
CA ILE A 55 2.92 11.06 5.66
C ILE A 55 2.14 10.30 4.60
N VAL A 56 2.85 9.57 3.76
CA VAL A 56 2.31 8.70 2.72
C VAL A 56 2.96 7.33 2.79
N GLY A 57 2.19 6.27 2.56
CA GLY A 57 2.76 4.93 2.51
C GLY A 57 1.74 3.82 2.39
N GLY A 58 2.12 2.63 2.86
CA GLY A 58 1.31 1.43 2.78
C GLY A 58 0.48 1.13 4.03
N ARG A 59 0.82 1.74 5.19
CA ARG A 59 0.24 1.37 6.49
C ARG A 59 -1.23 1.70 6.63
N ASN A 60 -1.99 0.72 7.06
CA ASN A 60 -3.34 0.95 7.60
C ASN A 60 -3.27 1.25 9.10
N ILE A 61 -4.26 1.94 9.64
CA ILE A 61 -4.41 2.17 11.08
C ILE A 61 -4.92 0.87 11.73
N LYS A 62 -4.00 -0.08 11.95
CA LYS A 62 -4.27 -1.38 12.55
C LYS A 62 -3.03 -1.87 13.31
N ARG A 63 -3.22 -2.53 14.46
CA ARG A 63 -2.15 -2.91 15.39
C ARG A 63 -0.98 -3.65 14.73
N GLU A 64 -1.26 -4.54 13.79
CA GLU A 64 -0.28 -5.38 13.11
C GLU A 64 0.68 -4.56 12.23
N TYR A 65 0.30 -3.35 11.81
CA TYR A 65 1.19 -2.44 11.06
C TYR A 65 2.19 -1.69 11.95
N TYR A 66 1.95 -1.67 13.26
CA TYR A 66 2.78 -0.99 14.25
C TYR A 66 3.53 -1.96 15.16
N SER A 67 3.72 -3.20 14.72
CA SER A 67 4.36 -4.26 15.50
C SER A 67 3.68 -4.59 16.85
N LEU A 68 2.38 -4.33 16.92
CA LEU A 68 1.52 -4.57 18.09
C LEU A 68 0.58 -5.77 17.90
N GLY A 69 0.71 -6.50 16.79
CA GLY A 69 -0.03 -7.73 16.53
C GLY A 69 0.50 -8.87 17.39
N LYS A 70 -0.41 -9.75 17.86
CA LYS A 70 -0.03 -10.93 18.66
C LYS A 70 0.48 -12.08 17.78
N ASP A 71 -0.24 -12.35 16.68
CA ASP A 71 0.01 -13.54 15.85
C ASP A 71 0.94 -13.25 14.66
N PHE A 72 0.86 -12.04 14.12
CA PHE A 72 1.72 -11.59 13.03
C PHE A 72 1.79 -10.07 12.98
N ASN A 73 2.79 -9.57 12.26
CA ASN A 73 2.94 -8.14 11.99
C ASN A 73 3.29 -7.93 10.52
N PHE A 74 2.93 -6.75 10.01
CA PHE A 74 3.31 -6.32 8.68
C PHE A 74 4.68 -5.63 8.69
N LEU A 75 5.46 -5.86 7.64
CA LEU A 75 6.61 -5.06 7.27
C LEU A 75 6.11 -4.05 6.22
N ASP A 76 5.99 -2.80 6.62
CA ASP A 76 5.48 -1.74 5.74
C ASP A 76 6.38 -0.50 5.80
N ARG A 77 6.20 0.40 4.85
CA ARG A 77 6.99 1.63 4.72
C ARG A 77 6.09 2.81 4.47
N ASP A 78 6.33 3.86 5.24
CA ASP A 78 5.80 5.19 5.01
C ASP A 78 6.96 6.16 4.86
N VAL A 79 6.70 7.28 4.22
CA VAL A 79 7.61 8.41 4.14
C VAL A 79 6.95 9.63 4.77
N PHE A 80 7.67 10.28 5.67
CA PHE A 80 7.36 11.61 6.15
C PHE A 80 8.03 12.62 5.21
N VAL A 81 7.26 13.59 4.78
CA VAL A 81 7.71 14.65 3.88
C VAL A 81 7.40 15.99 4.49
N LYS A 82 8.40 16.85 4.58
CA LYS A 82 8.25 18.27 4.89
C LYS A 82 8.43 19.06 3.60
N SER A 83 7.30 19.44 2.98
CA SER A 83 7.26 20.18 1.71
C SER A 83 5.92 20.86 1.56
N ARG A 84 5.91 22.18 1.45
CA ARG A 84 4.72 22.99 1.25
C ARG A 84 3.99 22.60 -0.05
N SER A 85 4.71 22.49 -1.16
CA SER A 85 4.12 22.17 -2.48
C SER A 85 3.47 20.79 -2.52
N ALA A 86 4.17 19.76 -2.01
CA ALA A 86 3.63 18.40 -1.94
C ALA A 86 2.42 18.32 -0.99
N THR A 87 2.49 19.00 0.16
CA THR A 87 1.39 19.03 1.14
C THR A 87 0.17 19.77 0.62
N GLU A 88 0.36 20.87 -0.13
CA GLU A 88 -0.74 21.59 -0.75
C GLU A 88 -1.46 20.73 -1.81
N THR A 89 -0.71 20.03 -2.65
CA THR A 89 -1.28 19.10 -3.64
C THR A 89 -2.06 17.98 -2.95
N ALA A 90 -1.49 17.39 -1.90
CA ALA A 90 -2.14 16.35 -1.10
C ALA A 90 -3.40 16.88 -0.38
N ARG A 91 -3.38 18.13 0.08
CA ARG A 91 -4.53 18.81 0.70
C ARG A 91 -5.66 19.03 -0.29
N LYS A 92 -5.37 19.50 -1.49
CA LYS A 92 -6.35 19.65 -2.58
C LYS A 92 -7.00 18.30 -2.91
N HIS A 93 -6.19 17.25 -3.02
CA HIS A 93 -6.69 15.88 -3.20
C HIS A 93 -7.59 15.43 -2.05
N PHE A 94 -7.17 15.64 -0.80
CA PHE A 94 -7.98 15.29 0.37
C PHE A 94 -9.35 15.98 0.34
N TYR A 95 -9.37 17.30 0.12
CA TYR A 95 -10.63 18.07 0.11
C TYR A 95 -11.50 17.75 -1.11
N SER A 96 -10.94 17.39 -2.25
CA SER A 96 -11.73 16.94 -3.41
C SER A 96 -12.57 15.69 -3.12
N ILE A 97 -12.11 14.85 -2.16
CA ILE A 97 -12.87 13.69 -1.67
C ILE A 97 -13.74 14.09 -0.48
N TRP A 98 -13.18 14.86 0.47
CA TRP A 98 -13.86 15.25 1.70
C TRP A 98 -15.12 16.06 1.44
N ASP A 99 -15.05 17.07 0.61
CA ASP A 99 -16.17 17.99 0.32
C ASP A 99 -17.23 17.36 -0.60
N ASN A 100 -16.96 16.18 -1.15
CA ASN A 100 -17.92 15.52 -2.01
C ASN A 100 -18.80 14.53 -1.23
N GLU A 101 -19.97 14.99 -0.79
CA GLU A 101 -20.92 14.20 0.00
C GLU A 101 -21.45 12.96 -0.72
N LYS A 102 -21.38 12.89 -2.05
CA LYS A 102 -21.76 11.69 -2.81
C LYS A 102 -20.76 10.55 -2.57
N ILE A 103 -19.52 10.88 -2.20
CA ILE A 103 -18.41 9.95 -2.04
C ILE A 103 -18.03 9.79 -0.57
N ALA A 104 -17.76 10.90 0.12
CA ALA A 104 -17.39 10.94 1.53
C ALA A 104 -18.60 11.34 2.36
N LYS A 105 -19.44 10.38 2.69
CA LYS A 105 -20.70 10.62 3.38
C LYS A 105 -20.48 10.86 4.87
N HIS A 106 -21.01 11.95 5.35
CA HIS A 106 -21.28 12.10 6.78
C HIS A 106 -22.33 11.06 7.20
N LYS A 107 -22.12 10.35 8.30
CA LYS A 107 -23.13 9.46 8.85
C LYS A 107 -23.77 10.10 10.06
N ASP A 108 -25.07 10.26 9.96
CA ASP A 108 -25.87 10.54 11.13
C ASP A 108 -25.95 9.26 11.99
N LEU A 109 -25.27 9.28 13.14
CA LEU A 109 -25.12 8.14 14.02
C LEU A 109 -25.97 8.36 15.26
N LYS A 110 -26.69 7.32 15.67
CA LYS A 110 -27.44 7.35 16.95
C LYS A 110 -26.48 7.64 18.11
N PRO A 111 -26.95 8.32 19.17
CA PRO A 111 -26.21 8.46 20.40
C PRO A 111 -25.74 7.10 20.91
N ILE A 112 -24.57 7.05 21.51
CA ILE A 112 -24.05 5.83 22.15
C ILE A 112 -24.64 5.68 23.54
N SER A 113 -24.85 4.45 24.00
CA SER A 113 -25.23 4.17 25.34
C SER A 113 -24.09 4.45 26.33
N VAL A 114 -24.43 4.59 27.62
CA VAL A 114 -23.44 4.76 28.68
C VAL A 114 -22.45 3.59 28.70
N ASP A 115 -22.96 2.37 28.58
CA ASP A 115 -22.13 1.16 28.57
C ASP A 115 -21.15 1.12 27.38
N GLU A 116 -21.62 1.46 26.16
CA GLU A 116 -20.75 1.56 24.98
C GLU A 116 -19.66 2.62 25.16
N LYS A 117 -20.01 3.77 25.77
CA LYS A 117 -19.05 4.83 26.06
C LYS A 117 -17.99 4.33 27.05
N LEU A 118 -18.39 3.72 28.13
CA LEU A 118 -17.49 3.15 29.14
C LEU A 118 -16.58 2.07 28.54
N GLU A 119 -17.12 1.20 27.68
CA GLU A 119 -16.31 0.20 26.98
C GLU A 119 -15.22 0.85 26.13
N ILE A 120 -15.56 1.91 25.37
CA ILE A 120 -14.60 2.62 24.51
C ILE A 120 -13.54 3.32 25.37
N GLU A 121 -13.95 4.04 26.41
CA GLU A 121 -13.04 4.77 27.31
C GLU A 121 -12.09 3.83 28.05
N ASN A 122 -12.57 2.69 28.53
CA ASN A 122 -11.72 1.66 29.12
C ASN A 122 -10.70 1.10 28.13
N LYS A 123 -11.10 0.84 26.89
CA LYS A 123 -10.17 0.40 25.84
C LYS A 123 -9.11 1.45 25.52
N LEU A 124 -9.50 2.73 25.48
CA LEU A 124 -8.57 3.83 25.27
C LEU A 124 -7.60 3.98 26.45
N ARG A 125 -8.09 3.88 27.69
CA ARG A 125 -7.26 3.90 28.90
C ARG A 125 -6.22 2.78 28.89
N LEU A 126 -6.64 1.55 28.61
CA LEU A 126 -5.72 0.41 28.52
C LEU A 126 -4.70 0.58 27.37
N ALA A 127 -5.12 1.15 26.24
CA ALA A 127 -4.22 1.45 25.14
C ALA A 127 -3.20 2.52 25.51
N ARG A 128 -3.60 3.57 26.26
CA ARG A 128 -2.69 4.63 26.75
C ARG A 128 -1.63 4.06 27.70
N ILE A 129 -2.01 3.23 28.66
CA ILE A 129 -1.07 2.55 29.56
C ILE A 129 -0.06 1.77 28.74
N LYS A 130 -0.54 0.95 27.81
CA LYS A 130 0.33 0.14 26.95
C LYS A 130 1.25 0.99 26.08
N ILE A 131 0.82 2.16 25.59
CA ILE A 131 1.67 3.09 24.84
C ILE A 131 2.72 3.73 25.76
N GLN A 132 2.40 4.03 27.00
CA GLN A 132 3.38 4.50 27.98
C GLN A 132 4.44 3.46 28.28
N ASP A 133 4.06 2.20 28.46
CA ASP A 133 5.01 1.09 28.61
C ASP A 133 5.89 0.94 27.37
N LEU A 134 5.30 1.16 26.18
CA LEU A 134 6.04 1.14 24.91
C LEU A 134 6.99 2.35 24.73
N LYS A 135 6.71 3.50 25.34
CA LYS A 135 7.65 4.64 25.38
C LYS A 135 8.89 4.35 26.23
N ASN A 136 8.77 3.45 27.21
CA ASN A 136 9.88 2.97 28.02
C ASN A 136 10.72 1.89 27.30
N ILE A 137 10.13 1.19 26.31
CA ILE A 137 10.88 0.39 25.35
C ILE A 137 11.43 1.41 24.36
N LYS A 138 12.75 1.57 24.27
CA LYS A 138 13.43 2.45 23.31
C LYS A 138 12.85 2.29 21.90
N PHE A 139 11.68 2.88 21.64
CA PHE A 139 11.38 3.27 20.28
C PHE A 139 12.51 4.21 19.88
N ALA A 140 12.94 4.04 18.65
CA ALA A 140 13.82 4.99 18.03
C ALA A 140 13.47 6.38 18.54
N THR A 141 14.27 6.88 19.43
CA THR A 141 14.03 8.13 20.11
C THR A 141 14.03 9.25 19.06
N SER A 142 13.65 10.44 19.44
CA SER A 142 13.73 11.63 18.57
C SER A 142 15.08 11.75 17.82
N THR A 143 16.13 11.17 18.37
CA THR A 143 17.46 11.06 17.79
C THR A 143 17.49 10.22 16.51
N ASP A 144 16.70 9.14 16.43
CA ASP A 144 16.66 8.29 15.23
C ASP A 144 15.88 8.94 14.09
N TRP A 145 14.93 9.80 14.41
CA TRP A 145 14.24 10.63 13.41
C TRP A 145 15.18 11.62 12.74
N THR A 146 16.01 12.30 13.52
CA THR A 146 16.98 13.26 12.98
C THR A 146 18.08 12.58 12.18
N LEU A 147 18.55 11.41 12.59
CA LEU A 147 19.53 10.60 11.86
C LEU A 147 19.03 10.08 10.51
N ASN A 148 17.72 9.85 10.39
CA ASN A 148 17.09 9.34 9.16
C ASN A 148 16.49 10.44 8.29
N GLN A 149 16.54 11.71 8.70
CA GLN A 149 16.14 12.83 7.86
C GLN A 149 17.17 13.02 6.74
N LYS A 150 16.67 13.15 5.53
CA LYS A 150 17.46 13.49 4.35
C LYS A 150 16.93 14.79 3.76
N GLN A 151 17.78 15.77 3.66
CA GLN A 151 17.47 17.01 2.94
C GLN A 151 17.80 16.82 1.46
N THR A 152 17.01 17.44 0.62
CA THR A 152 17.21 17.45 -0.83
C THR A 152 16.74 18.77 -1.41
N ASP A 153 17.46 19.26 -2.40
CA ASP A 153 17.08 20.44 -3.19
C ASP A 153 16.00 20.09 -4.22
N ASN A 154 15.82 18.80 -4.50
CA ASN A 154 14.78 18.33 -5.41
C ASN A 154 13.45 18.17 -4.65
N PRO A 155 12.42 18.94 -5.00
CA PRO A 155 11.14 18.88 -4.30
C PRO A 155 10.50 17.50 -4.45
N PRO A 156 10.01 16.88 -3.35
CA PRO A 156 9.22 15.69 -3.44
C PRO A 156 7.91 15.95 -4.16
N VAL A 157 7.51 15.03 -5.04
CA VAL A 157 6.28 15.12 -5.82
C VAL A 157 5.24 14.18 -5.23
N PHE A 158 4.07 14.72 -4.94
CA PHE A 158 2.90 13.95 -4.51
C PHE A 158 2.01 13.63 -5.71
N GLU A 159 1.73 12.36 -5.89
CA GLU A 159 0.87 11.82 -6.94
C GLU A 159 -0.37 11.18 -6.34
N HIS A 160 -1.49 11.33 -7.00
CA HIS A 160 -2.76 10.81 -6.55
C HIS A 160 -3.67 10.42 -7.72
N ASP A 161 -4.67 9.63 -7.41
CA ASP A 161 -5.74 9.30 -8.34
C ASP A 161 -6.95 10.22 -8.13
N ASN A 162 -7.53 10.65 -9.23
CA ASN A 162 -8.78 11.37 -9.24
C ASN A 162 -9.93 10.41 -9.59
N TYR A 163 -11.09 10.65 -8.98
CA TYR A 163 -12.33 10.03 -9.40
C TYR A 163 -13.12 10.92 -10.36
N HIS A 164 -13.66 10.30 -11.38
CA HIS A 164 -14.58 10.99 -12.30
C HIS A 164 -15.94 10.29 -12.28
N ILE A 165 -17.04 11.03 -12.20
CA ILE A 165 -18.41 10.52 -12.36
C ILE A 165 -18.83 10.71 -13.83
N TYR A 166 -19.34 9.62 -14.42
CA TYR A 166 -19.98 9.65 -15.74
C TYR A 166 -21.50 9.49 -15.59
N LYS A 167 -22.28 10.33 -16.23
CA LYS A 167 -23.74 10.22 -16.34
C LYS A 167 -24.14 10.45 -17.78
N GLY A 168 -24.84 9.44 -18.39
CA GLY A 168 -25.26 9.53 -19.78
C GLY A 168 -24.13 9.68 -20.79
N GLY A 169 -22.96 9.03 -20.56
CA GLY A 169 -21.80 9.09 -21.43
C GLY A 169 -21.00 10.40 -21.38
N LYS A 170 -21.44 11.39 -20.59
CA LYS A 170 -20.67 12.62 -20.33
C LYS A 170 -20.02 12.55 -18.95
N LYS A 171 -18.74 12.91 -18.88
CA LYS A 171 -17.98 13.08 -17.63
C LYS A 171 -18.64 14.23 -16.86
N ILE A 172 -19.32 13.90 -15.74
CA ILE A 172 -20.00 14.91 -14.95
C ILE A 172 -19.21 15.25 -13.71
N GLU A 173 -18.66 14.29 -13.05
CA GLU A 173 -17.81 14.29 -11.87
C GLU A 173 -17.70 12.86 -11.36
N LEU A 174 -16.48 12.36 -11.18
CA LEU A 174 -16.12 11.28 -10.27
C LEU A 174 -16.81 9.91 -10.44
N ASP A 175 -16.64 9.14 -11.51
CA ASP A 175 -17.08 7.75 -11.43
C ASP A 175 -16.11 6.70 -11.97
N TYR A 176 -15.00 7.05 -12.54
CA TYR A 176 -14.03 6.08 -13.03
C TYR A 176 -12.62 6.59 -12.84
N LYS A 177 -11.74 5.72 -12.34
CA LYS A 177 -10.31 6.01 -12.32
C LYS A 177 -9.83 5.99 -13.78
N ASP A 178 -9.52 7.17 -14.31
CA ASP A 178 -8.87 7.26 -15.60
C ASP A 178 -7.45 6.69 -15.46
N THR A 179 -7.20 5.53 -16.08
CA THR A 179 -5.88 4.90 -16.05
C THR A 179 -4.84 5.65 -16.88
N ASP A 180 -5.27 6.65 -17.62
CA ASP A 180 -4.42 7.53 -18.40
C ASP A 180 -4.10 8.84 -17.67
N GLU A 181 -4.56 8.98 -16.42
CA GLU A 181 -4.22 10.05 -15.47
C GLU A 181 -3.88 9.45 -14.09
N GLY A 182 -3.35 10.27 -13.18
CA GLY A 182 -3.07 9.91 -11.78
C GLY A 182 -1.88 9.00 -11.57
N SER A 183 -1.89 8.32 -10.43
CA SER A 183 -0.74 7.54 -9.93
C SER A 183 -0.25 6.48 -10.92
N THR A 184 -1.15 5.80 -11.63
CA THR A 184 -0.75 4.76 -12.60
C THR A 184 0.05 5.36 -13.75
N LYS A 185 -0.43 6.46 -14.34
CA LYS A 185 0.27 7.13 -15.45
C LYS A 185 1.63 7.66 -15.03
N SER A 186 1.68 8.33 -13.88
CA SER A 186 2.92 8.89 -13.35
C SER A 186 3.95 7.80 -13.05
N LEU A 187 3.56 6.71 -12.38
CA LEU A 187 4.46 5.60 -12.09
C LEU A 187 4.95 4.92 -13.37
N LEU A 188 4.08 4.68 -14.36
CA LEU A 188 4.48 4.11 -15.64
C LEU A 188 5.41 5.03 -16.42
N LYS A 189 5.21 6.35 -16.37
CA LYS A 189 6.10 7.34 -16.98
C LYS A 189 7.51 7.22 -16.39
N ILE A 190 7.63 7.16 -15.05
CA ILE A 190 8.93 7.03 -14.38
C ILE A 190 9.60 5.69 -14.73
N ILE A 191 8.85 4.57 -14.73
CA ILE A 191 9.34 3.24 -15.16
C ILE A 191 9.88 3.26 -16.60
N ASN A 192 9.18 3.96 -17.49
CA ASN A 192 9.62 4.07 -18.89
C ASN A 192 10.91 4.89 -19.07
N GLN A 193 11.26 5.72 -18.10
CA GLN A 193 12.48 6.53 -18.08
C GLN A 193 13.67 5.81 -17.41
N ALA A 194 13.50 4.61 -16.90
CA ALA A 194 14.59 3.83 -16.30
C ALA A 194 15.66 3.45 -17.34
N HIS A 195 16.95 3.56 -16.93
CA HIS A 195 18.11 3.28 -17.78
C HIS A 195 19.02 2.17 -17.23
N LYS A 196 19.05 1.94 -15.91
CA LYS A 196 19.98 0.99 -15.26
C LYS A 196 19.23 -0.10 -14.50
N SER A 197 18.37 0.30 -13.58
CA SER A 197 17.75 -0.65 -12.66
C SER A 197 16.40 -0.19 -12.15
N ILE A 198 15.54 -1.17 -11.87
CA ILE A 198 14.28 -0.99 -11.16
C ILE A 198 14.27 -2.02 -10.03
N LEU A 199 14.27 -1.56 -8.77
CA LEU A 199 14.09 -2.39 -7.58
C LEU A 199 12.73 -2.07 -6.98
N MET A 200 11.86 -3.09 -6.89
CA MET A 200 10.49 -2.94 -6.38
C MET A 200 10.27 -3.87 -5.17
N GLU A 201 9.64 -3.35 -4.14
CA GLU A 201 8.99 -4.13 -3.09
C GLU A 201 7.49 -3.95 -3.22
N ASN A 202 6.75 -5.04 -3.35
CA ASN A 202 5.31 -4.95 -3.46
C ASN A 202 4.62 -6.17 -2.82
N ALA A 203 3.61 -5.89 -2.00
CA ALA A 203 2.89 -6.94 -1.27
C ALA A 203 2.23 -7.96 -2.19
N TYR A 204 1.66 -7.50 -3.32
CA TYR A 204 0.93 -8.32 -4.29
C TYR A 204 1.36 -7.97 -5.71
N VAL A 205 1.88 -8.95 -6.43
CA VAL A 205 2.50 -8.77 -7.77
C VAL A 205 1.74 -9.56 -8.82
N ILE A 206 0.69 -8.95 -9.36
CA ILE A 206 -0.13 -9.48 -10.46
C ILE A 206 -0.31 -8.34 -11.48
N PRO A 207 0.78 -7.92 -12.16
CA PRO A 207 0.76 -6.73 -12.99
C PRO A 207 -0.16 -6.90 -14.20
N THR A 208 -0.92 -5.84 -14.49
CA THR A 208 -1.75 -5.75 -15.69
C THR A 208 -0.92 -5.75 -16.98
N LEU A 209 -1.59 -5.78 -18.10
CA LEU A 209 -0.90 -5.72 -19.41
C LEU A 209 -0.12 -4.40 -19.58
N LYS A 210 -0.64 -3.25 -19.08
CA LYS A 210 0.05 -1.96 -19.14
C LYS A 210 1.39 -2.02 -18.39
N TRP A 211 1.38 -2.50 -17.15
CA TRP A 211 2.57 -2.69 -16.33
C TRP A 211 3.57 -3.69 -16.96
N ARG A 212 3.08 -4.84 -17.43
CA ARG A 212 3.95 -5.83 -18.09
C ARG A 212 4.63 -5.25 -19.32
N LYS A 213 3.91 -4.49 -20.17
CA LYS A 213 4.49 -3.81 -21.34
C LYS A 213 5.56 -2.81 -20.94
N ALA A 214 5.33 -1.98 -19.89
CA ALA A 214 6.31 -1.00 -19.44
C ALA A 214 7.58 -1.67 -18.88
N LEU A 215 7.43 -2.69 -18.01
CA LEU A 215 8.55 -3.46 -17.47
C LEU A 215 9.32 -4.20 -18.56
N LYS A 216 8.61 -4.79 -19.55
CA LYS A 216 9.27 -5.45 -20.68
C LYS A 216 10.07 -4.46 -21.53
N LYS A 217 9.52 -3.30 -21.86
CA LYS A 217 10.25 -2.23 -22.56
C LYS A 217 11.49 -1.78 -21.80
N ALA A 218 11.45 -1.69 -20.48
CA ALA A 218 12.61 -1.37 -19.66
C ALA A 218 13.68 -2.48 -19.78
N ILE A 219 13.27 -3.74 -19.65
CA ILE A 219 14.18 -4.90 -19.80
C ILE A 219 14.80 -4.94 -21.21
N ASP A 220 14.02 -4.65 -22.27
CA ASP A 220 14.51 -4.63 -23.65
C ASP A 220 15.55 -3.52 -23.89
N ARG A 221 15.55 -2.46 -23.07
CA ARG A 221 16.59 -1.43 -23.02
C ARG A 221 17.82 -1.83 -22.17
N GLY A 222 17.84 -3.03 -21.60
CA GLY A 222 18.91 -3.51 -20.72
C GLY A 222 18.73 -3.17 -19.24
N VAL A 223 17.58 -2.63 -18.83
CA VAL A 223 17.31 -2.29 -17.42
C VAL A 223 17.15 -3.56 -16.60
N LYS A 224 17.90 -3.67 -15.50
CA LYS A 224 17.76 -4.77 -14.53
C LYS A 224 16.53 -4.57 -13.66
N VAL A 225 15.52 -5.43 -13.78
CA VAL A 225 14.29 -5.38 -13.00
C VAL A 225 14.29 -6.45 -11.92
N ARG A 226 14.25 -6.05 -10.64
CA ARG A 226 14.13 -6.91 -9.47
C ARG A 226 12.85 -6.62 -8.71
N ILE A 227 12.11 -7.66 -8.34
CA ILE A 227 10.87 -7.53 -7.56
C ILE A 227 10.93 -8.44 -6.35
N LEU A 228 10.76 -7.85 -5.16
CA LEU A 228 10.55 -8.55 -3.90
C LEU A 228 9.04 -8.55 -3.58
N THR A 229 8.50 -9.74 -3.31
CA THR A 229 7.10 -9.93 -2.94
C THR A 229 6.94 -11.01 -1.87
N ASN A 230 5.73 -11.21 -1.37
CA ASN A 230 5.46 -12.27 -0.41
C ASN A 230 5.63 -13.67 -1.02
N SER A 231 6.20 -14.57 -0.24
CA SER A 231 6.04 -16.01 -0.45
C SER A 231 4.65 -16.49 0.06
N ALA A 232 4.33 -17.76 -0.16
CA ALA A 232 3.12 -18.35 0.42
C ALA A 232 3.16 -18.39 1.95
N GLN A 233 4.36 -18.46 2.55
CA GLN A 233 4.54 -18.47 4.00
C GLN A 233 4.15 -17.13 4.62
N THR A 234 4.52 -16.03 3.97
CA THR A 234 4.37 -14.69 4.52
C THR A 234 3.10 -13.98 4.06
N SER A 235 2.50 -14.39 2.95
CA SER A 235 1.28 -13.75 2.44
C SER A 235 0.12 -13.87 3.43
N ASP A 236 -0.61 -12.79 3.63
CA ASP A 236 -1.86 -12.71 4.38
C ASP A 236 -3.10 -13.00 3.51
N LEU A 237 -2.97 -12.91 2.18
CA LEU A 237 -4.06 -13.08 1.21
C LEU A 237 -3.75 -14.21 0.23
N MET A 238 -4.26 -15.42 0.51
CA MET A 238 -3.95 -16.63 -0.29
C MET A 238 -4.49 -16.57 -1.72
N ILE A 239 -5.57 -15.84 -1.97
CA ILE A 239 -6.10 -15.64 -3.32
C ILE A 239 -5.12 -14.82 -4.17
N ALA A 240 -4.57 -13.75 -3.63
CA ALA A 240 -3.56 -12.94 -4.33
C ALA A 240 -2.27 -13.75 -4.55
N GLN A 241 -1.90 -14.60 -3.58
CA GLN A 241 -0.75 -15.48 -3.72
C GLN A 241 -0.94 -16.54 -4.81
N ALA A 242 -2.14 -17.09 -4.95
CA ALA A 242 -2.46 -18.02 -6.03
C ALA A 242 -2.40 -17.34 -7.40
N ALA A 243 -2.99 -16.14 -7.53
CA ALA A 243 -2.93 -15.34 -8.76
C ALA A 243 -1.49 -14.94 -9.12
N TYR A 244 -0.68 -14.52 -8.14
CA TYR A 244 0.73 -14.24 -8.33
C TYR A 244 1.47 -15.47 -8.86
N ARG A 245 1.26 -16.67 -8.30
CA ARG A 245 1.91 -17.90 -8.77
C ARG A 245 1.59 -18.23 -10.22
N ASN A 246 0.36 -17.93 -10.66
CA ASN A 246 -0.03 -18.07 -12.06
C ASN A 246 0.70 -17.05 -12.95
N ALA A 247 0.89 -15.80 -12.48
CA ALA A 247 1.60 -14.76 -13.21
C ALA A 247 3.13 -14.94 -13.20
N ARG A 248 3.70 -15.50 -12.12
CA ARG A 248 5.13 -15.57 -11.83
C ARG A 248 5.97 -16.14 -12.99
N LYS A 249 5.54 -17.27 -13.57
CA LYS A 249 6.24 -17.90 -14.70
C LYS A 249 6.35 -16.96 -15.90
N LYS A 250 5.32 -16.17 -16.18
CA LYS A 250 5.30 -15.19 -17.26
C LYS A 250 6.26 -14.04 -16.98
N LEU A 251 6.32 -13.55 -15.75
CA LEU A 251 7.22 -12.49 -15.31
C LEU A 251 8.69 -12.92 -15.40
N LEU A 252 9.01 -14.15 -14.97
CA LEU A 252 10.35 -14.74 -15.12
C LEU A 252 10.78 -14.84 -16.58
N LYS A 253 9.88 -15.29 -17.48
CA LYS A 253 10.14 -15.36 -18.93
C LYS A 253 10.37 -13.98 -19.55
N MET A 254 9.84 -12.92 -18.97
CA MET A 254 10.11 -11.54 -19.41
C MET A 254 11.51 -11.06 -19.02
N GLY A 255 12.21 -11.75 -18.13
CA GLY A 255 13.53 -11.36 -17.61
C GLY A 255 13.49 -10.67 -16.26
N ILE A 256 12.35 -10.64 -15.58
CA ILE A 256 12.24 -10.07 -14.23
C ILE A 256 12.87 -11.03 -13.22
N GLU A 257 13.76 -10.51 -12.38
CA GLU A 257 14.33 -11.22 -11.25
C GLU A 257 13.35 -11.13 -10.06
N ILE A 258 12.83 -12.28 -9.61
CA ILE A 258 11.83 -12.35 -8.56
C ILE A 258 12.45 -12.93 -7.29
N TRP A 259 12.16 -12.26 -6.17
CA TRP A 259 12.52 -12.66 -4.83
C TRP A 259 11.27 -12.82 -3.98
N GLU A 260 11.14 -13.95 -3.29
CA GLU A 260 10.03 -14.25 -2.38
C GLU A 260 10.46 -14.10 -0.93
N TYR A 261 9.90 -13.12 -0.25
CA TYR A 261 10.14 -12.86 1.17
C TYR A 261 9.62 -14.00 2.05
N GLN A 262 10.44 -14.46 3.00
CA GLN A 262 10.18 -15.63 3.82
C GLN A 262 9.79 -15.30 5.28
N GLY A 263 9.92 -14.09 5.71
CA GLY A 263 9.55 -13.70 7.07
C GLY A 263 10.57 -12.78 7.72
N PRO A 264 10.46 -12.50 9.03
CA PRO A 264 9.44 -13.00 9.99
C PRO A 264 8.07 -12.32 9.86
N LYS A 265 8.00 -11.15 9.24
CA LYS A 265 6.77 -10.38 9.06
C LYS A 265 6.08 -10.71 7.72
N THR A 266 4.90 -10.16 7.50
CA THR A 266 4.25 -10.16 6.19
C THR A 266 4.68 -8.90 5.45
N LEU A 267 5.29 -9.03 4.27
CA LEU A 267 5.67 -7.88 3.46
C LEU A 267 4.42 -7.14 2.98
N HIS A 268 4.33 -5.85 3.29
CA HIS A 268 3.21 -5.02 2.84
C HIS A 268 3.67 -3.68 2.22
N THR A 269 4.98 -3.51 2.05
CA THR A 269 5.57 -2.33 1.39
C THR A 269 5.12 -2.20 -0.07
N LYS A 270 5.04 -0.99 -0.54
CA LYS A 270 4.85 -0.61 -1.95
C LYS A 270 5.86 0.48 -2.25
N SER A 271 7.08 0.05 -2.52
CA SER A 271 8.23 0.92 -2.71
C SER A 271 8.96 0.58 -3.99
N THR A 272 9.52 1.59 -4.63
CA THR A 272 10.32 1.41 -5.85
C THR A 272 11.51 2.35 -5.83
N VAL A 273 12.67 1.85 -6.22
CA VAL A 273 13.84 2.67 -6.52
C VAL A 273 14.22 2.45 -7.98
N ILE A 274 14.49 3.54 -8.68
CA ILE A 274 14.88 3.53 -10.09
C ILE A 274 16.25 4.17 -10.23
N ASP A 275 17.18 3.46 -10.87
CA ASP A 275 18.53 3.91 -11.24
C ASP A 275 19.36 4.44 -10.06
N ASP A 276 19.04 4.04 -8.81
CA ASP A 276 19.59 4.63 -7.57
C ASP A 276 19.48 6.16 -7.53
N SER A 277 18.54 6.73 -8.24
CA SER A 277 18.33 8.18 -8.40
C SER A 277 16.91 8.63 -8.06
N ILE A 278 15.92 7.78 -8.19
CA ILE A 278 14.52 8.10 -7.87
C ILE A 278 14.02 7.13 -6.80
N SER A 279 13.51 7.68 -5.70
CA SER A 279 12.87 6.94 -4.61
C SER A 279 11.36 7.16 -4.64
N ILE A 280 10.57 6.07 -4.57
CA ILE A 280 9.11 6.11 -4.61
C ILE A 280 8.58 5.31 -3.42
N VAL A 281 7.65 5.89 -2.67
CA VAL A 281 6.83 5.22 -1.63
C VAL A 281 5.36 5.47 -1.93
N SER A 282 4.53 4.43 -1.92
CA SER A 282 3.13 4.54 -2.34
C SER A 282 2.19 3.63 -1.55
N SER A 283 0.91 3.80 -1.77
CA SER A 283 -0.11 2.83 -1.37
C SER A 283 -0.40 1.78 -2.47
N TYR A 284 0.18 1.93 -3.66
CA TYR A 284 -0.13 1.22 -4.89
C TYR A 284 0.35 -0.24 -4.91
N ASN A 285 -0.56 -1.19 -4.88
CA ASN A 285 -0.23 -2.59 -5.16
C ASN A 285 -0.11 -2.84 -6.68
N LEU A 286 0.81 -3.68 -7.08
CA LEU A 286 1.02 -4.03 -8.49
C LEU A 286 -0.04 -5.05 -8.96
N VAL A 287 -1.30 -4.64 -8.91
CA VAL A 287 -2.48 -5.43 -9.27
C VAL A 287 -3.50 -4.57 -10.04
N ALA A 288 -4.38 -5.22 -10.80
CA ALA A 288 -5.44 -4.54 -11.54
C ALA A 288 -6.37 -3.72 -10.63
N PHE A 289 -6.56 -4.16 -9.41
CA PHE A 289 -7.41 -3.48 -8.44
C PHE A 289 -6.90 -2.07 -8.10
N SER A 290 -5.59 -1.90 -7.87
CA SER A 290 -4.96 -0.59 -7.66
C SER A 290 -4.97 0.26 -8.93
N GLU A 291 -4.82 -0.36 -10.10
CA GLU A 291 -4.86 0.37 -11.37
C GLU A 291 -6.24 0.94 -11.68
N ARG A 292 -7.32 0.19 -11.42
CA ARG A 292 -8.65 0.50 -11.97
C ARG A 292 -9.69 0.93 -10.94
N TRP A 293 -9.58 0.44 -9.70
CA TRP A 293 -10.70 0.48 -8.76
C TRP A 293 -10.40 1.21 -7.45
N SER A 294 -9.15 1.28 -7.02
CA SER A 294 -8.76 1.94 -5.78
C SER A 294 -8.22 3.34 -6.02
N THR A 295 -8.47 4.27 -5.08
CA THR A 295 -7.63 5.46 -4.99
C THR A 295 -6.29 5.08 -4.45
N GLU A 296 -5.24 5.56 -5.07
CA GLU A 296 -3.88 5.36 -4.61
C GLU A 296 -3.18 6.71 -4.50
N VAL A 297 -2.16 6.75 -3.66
CA VAL A 297 -1.27 7.90 -3.51
C VAL A 297 0.18 7.43 -3.55
N ALA A 298 1.05 8.28 -4.04
CA ALA A 298 2.49 8.05 -4.05
C ALA A 298 3.24 9.35 -3.76
N VAL A 299 4.42 9.22 -3.19
CA VAL A 299 5.42 10.28 -3.16
C VAL A 299 6.68 9.75 -3.82
N TRP A 300 7.26 10.56 -4.69
CA TRP A 300 8.57 10.27 -5.25
C TRP A 300 9.48 11.49 -5.17
N VAL A 301 10.77 11.23 -5.13
CA VAL A 301 11.83 12.25 -5.12
C VAL A 301 12.99 11.80 -5.98
N ALA A 302 13.49 12.70 -6.81
CA ALA A 302 14.67 12.48 -7.64
C ALA A 302 15.91 12.96 -6.89
N ASP A 303 16.47 12.09 -6.05
CA ASP A 303 17.67 12.35 -5.25
C ASP A 303 18.47 11.07 -5.05
N THR A 304 19.74 11.08 -5.45
CA THR A 304 20.59 9.88 -5.41
C THR A 304 20.94 9.45 -3.97
N THR A 305 21.05 10.37 -3.03
CA THR A 305 21.34 10.06 -1.63
C THR A 305 20.16 9.35 -0.98
N ILE A 306 18.94 9.89 -1.20
CA ILE A 306 17.70 9.31 -0.72
C ILE A 306 17.44 7.96 -1.40
N ALA A 307 17.62 7.88 -2.72
CA ALA A 307 17.39 6.65 -3.48
C ALA A 307 18.36 5.53 -3.04
N ARG A 308 19.65 5.80 -2.89
CA ARG A 308 20.65 4.82 -2.40
C ARG A 308 20.36 4.40 -0.96
N TYR A 309 19.95 5.32 -0.10
CA TYR A 309 19.53 4.97 1.26
C TYR A 309 18.32 4.03 1.22
N HIS A 310 17.33 4.32 0.37
CA HIS A 310 16.15 3.46 0.18
C HIS A 310 16.54 2.09 -0.39
N THR A 311 17.40 2.02 -1.41
CA THR A 311 17.96 0.77 -1.94
C THR A 311 18.58 -0.08 -0.84
N ARG A 312 19.39 0.50 0.03
CA ARG A 312 20.04 -0.22 1.14
C ARG A 312 19.02 -0.87 2.08
N ILE A 313 17.95 -0.17 2.43
CA ILE A 313 16.87 -0.72 3.27
C ILE A 313 16.14 -1.87 2.54
N MET A 314 15.88 -1.72 1.24
CA MET A 314 15.22 -2.77 0.46
C MET A 314 16.12 -4.01 0.30
N GLU A 315 17.41 -3.82 0.16
CA GLU A 315 18.38 -4.93 0.08
C GLU A 315 18.53 -5.70 1.40
N GLN A 316 18.35 -5.04 2.55
CA GLN A 316 18.24 -5.75 3.84
C GLN A 316 17.04 -6.72 3.86
N ASN A 317 15.91 -6.34 3.24
CA ASN A 317 14.76 -7.23 3.14
C ASN A 317 15.01 -8.41 2.18
N LEU A 318 15.86 -8.24 1.16
CA LEU A 318 16.27 -9.32 0.27
C LEU A 318 17.08 -10.42 0.97
N GLN A 319 17.76 -10.12 2.09
CA GLN A 319 18.46 -11.12 2.89
C GLN A 319 17.48 -12.14 3.51
N HIS A 320 16.22 -11.76 3.70
CA HIS A 320 15.13 -12.62 4.17
C HIS A 320 14.29 -13.20 3.02
N ALA A 321 14.82 -13.28 1.80
CA ALA A 321 14.07 -13.69 0.62
C ALA A 321 14.79 -14.76 -0.18
N LEU A 322 14.05 -15.66 -0.81
CA LEU A 322 14.56 -16.65 -1.74
C LEU A 322 14.35 -16.18 -3.18
N ARG A 323 15.41 -16.21 -3.98
CA ARG A 323 15.31 -15.95 -5.41
C ARG A 323 14.58 -17.09 -6.11
N ILE A 324 13.78 -16.74 -7.11
CA ILE A 324 13.14 -17.73 -7.99
C ILE A 324 13.98 -17.84 -9.28
N ASP A 325 14.35 -19.07 -9.62
CA ASP A 325 15.11 -19.37 -10.82
C ASP A 325 14.23 -19.32 -12.10
N LYS A 326 14.87 -19.42 -13.25
CA LYS A 326 14.18 -19.44 -14.57
C LYS A 326 13.22 -20.64 -14.72
N ASN A 327 13.46 -21.72 -14.00
CA ASN A 327 12.62 -22.92 -13.99
C ASN A 327 11.46 -22.80 -12.98
N ASN A 328 11.30 -21.62 -12.37
CA ASN A 328 10.23 -21.32 -11.42
C ASN A 328 10.38 -22.03 -10.05
N ASN A 329 11.60 -22.40 -9.66
CA ASN A 329 11.94 -23.00 -8.39
C ASN A 329 12.60 -21.98 -7.48
N GLN A 330 12.44 -22.18 -6.15
CA GLN A 330 13.16 -21.40 -5.15
C GLN A 330 14.63 -21.86 -5.11
N VAL A 331 15.55 -20.91 -5.26
CA VAL A 331 16.98 -21.13 -5.06
C VAL A 331 17.26 -21.12 -3.56
N LYS A 332 17.54 -22.26 -3.00
CA LYS A 332 17.81 -22.40 -1.56
C LYS A 332 19.18 -21.81 -1.19
N HIS A 333 19.22 -21.02 -0.15
CA HIS A 333 20.43 -20.62 0.56
C HIS A 333 20.13 -20.58 2.06
N ARG A 334 21.15 -20.38 2.90
CA ARG A 334 20.94 -20.27 4.35
C ARG A 334 20.05 -19.08 4.64
N MET A 335 18.94 -19.34 5.30
CA MET A 335 17.96 -18.33 5.70
C MET A 335 18.11 -18.05 7.20
N PRO A 336 17.74 -16.85 7.66
CA PRO A 336 17.63 -16.56 9.09
C PRO A 336 16.67 -17.52 9.79
N ASP A 337 16.94 -17.81 11.07
CA ASP A 337 16.19 -18.80 11.87
C ASP A 337 14.72 -18.38 12.12
N ASP A 338 14.41 -17.08 11.99
CA ASP A 338 13.07 -16.53 12.15
C ASP A 338 12.16 -16.66 10.91
N THR A 339 12.59 -17.47 9.93
CA THR A 339 11.84 -17.72 8.69
C THR A 339 10.51 -18.43 8.96
N LYS A 340 9.41 -17.91 8.39
CA LYS A 340 8.09 -18.51 8.54
C LYS A 340 7.96 -19.84 7.80
N LYS A 341 7.28 -20.81 8.43
CA LYS A 341 6.94 -22.10 7.80
C LYS A 341 5.54 -22.05 7.17
N LEU A 342 5.37 -22.74 6.06
CA LEU A 342 4.09 -22.86 5.39
C LEU A 342 3.15 -23.81 6.14
N THR A 343 2.09 -23.30 6.73
CA THR A 343 1.10 -24.09 7.48
C THR A 343 0.21 -24.94 6.57
N CYS A 344 -0.33 -26.05 7.09
CA CYS A 344 -1.29 -26.89 6.35
C CYS A 344 -2.50 -26.09 5.86
N ARG A 345 -3.08 -25.22 6.70
CA ARG A 345 -4.19 -24.34 6.33
C ARG A 345 -3.86 -23.46 5.11
N LYS A 346 -2.67 -22.86 5.05
CA LYS A 346 -2.24 -22.07 3.91
C LYS A 346 -2.01 -22.92 2.66
N ARG A 347 -1.51 -24.15 2.80
CA ARG A 347 -1.37 -25.08 1.67
C ARG A 347 -2.72 -25.42 1.06
N THR A 348 -3.70 -25.81 1.87
CA THR A 348 -5.07 -26.13 1.41
C THR A 348 -5.72 -24.91 0.76
N SER A 349 -5.65 -23.73 1.41
CA SER A 349 -6.20 -22.51 0.85
C SER A 349 -5.56 -22.13 -0.49
N LEU A 350 -4.24 -22.29 -0.61
CA LEU A 350 -3.54 -22.01 -1.86
C LEU A 350 -3.97 -22.97 -2.99
N PHE A 351 -4.14 -24.25 -2.66
CA PHE A 351 -4.62 -25.26 -3.62
C PHE A 351 -6.03 -24.92 -4.12
N ILE A 352 -6.97 -24.67 -3.22
CA ILE A 352 -8.36 -24.30 -3.57
C ILE A 352 -8.38 -23.03 -4.44
N ASN A 353 -7.70 -21.96 -4.02
CA ASN A 353 -7.71 -20.69 -4.74
C ASN A 353 -7.01 -20.76 -6.11
N ARG A 354 -6.09 -21.70 -6.32
CA ARG A 354 -5.41 -21.86 -7.60
C ARG A 354 -6.37 -22.24 -8.72
N TYR A 355 -7.39 -23.03 -8.42
CA TYR A 355 -8.31 -23.56 -9.43
C TYR A 355 -9.62 -22.78 -9.52
N SER A 356 -10.02 -22.05 -8.48
CA SER A 356 -11.34 -21.40 -8.43
C SER A 356 -11.35 -19.93 -8.83
N ILE A 357 -10.55 -19.11 -8.17
CA ILE A 357 -10.70 -17.64 -8.25
C ILE A 357 -9.47 -16.93 -8.79
N ALA A 358 -8.26 -17.52 -8.63
CA ALA A 358 -7.03 -16.88 -9.06
C ALA A 358 -6.99 -16.60 -10.58
N TRP A 359 -7.75 -17.37 -11.36
CA TRP A 359 -7.89 -17.15 -12.80
C TRP A 359 -8.61 -15.83 -13.12
N THR A 360 -9.65 -15.50 -12.37
CA THR A 360 -10.41 -14.25 -12.55
C THR A 360 -9.58 -13.01 -12.19
N MET A 361 -8.69 -13.09 -11.18
CA MET A 361 -7.82 -11.99 -10.80
C MET A 361 -6.69 -11.70 -11.81
N THR A 362 -6.39 -12.63 -12.72
CA THR A 362 -5.43 -12.40 -13.81
C THR A 362 -6.08 -11.76 -15.04
N LEU A 363 -7.40 -11.85 -15.14
CA LEU A 363 -8.19 -11.24 -16.22
C LEU A 363 -8.68 -9.82 -15.86
N LEU A 364 -8.92 -9.56 -14.57
CA LEU A 364 -9.28 -8.24 -14.04
C LEU A 364 -8.04 -7.39 -13.77
#